data_d63d0f2ee82ecc223b596101b68529bc
#
_entry.id   d63d0f2ee82ecc223b596101b68529bc
#
_cell.length_a   1.000
_cell.length_b   1.000
_cell.length_c   1.000
_cell.angle_alpha   90.00
_cell.angle_beta   90.00
_cell.angle_gamma   90.00
#
_symmetry.space_group_name_H-M   'P 1'
#
loop_
_entity.id
_entity.type
_entity.pdbx_description
1 polymer ?
#
loop_
_entity_poly.entity_id
_entity_poly.type
_entity_poly.pdbx_seq_one_letter_code
_entity_poly.pdbx_strand_id
1 'polypeptide(L)'
;MDVKLTDYQDYIEKIKEVRGDVFVKEQNVPVNLEIDGLDSEAKHVIVFDDDGDAIGTGRMLPDGHIGRIAVKKQYRGKGIGMMIMENLIEYARESQLPKVWLSSQYHAKDFYRKLDFVQAGDIYQEAGIDHIKMEKAIS
;
A
#
# COMPACT_ATOMS: atom_id res chain seq x y z
N MET A 1 -9.25 15.79 -5.35
CA MET A 1 -8.34 14.90 -4.63
C MET A 1 -6.90 15.24 -4.97
N ASP A 2 -6.03 15.18 -3.98
CA ASP A 2 -4.63 15.51 -4.14
C ASP A 2 -3.77 14.31 -3.73
N VAL A 3 -2.77 13.95 -4.54
CA VAL A 3 -1.90 12.79 -4.31
C VAL A 3 -0.48 13.28 -4.14
N LYS A 4 0.18 12.86 -3.07
CA LYS A 4 1.57 13.23 -2.81
C LYS A 4 2.43 11.99 -2.64
N LEU A 5 3.54 11.97 -3.37
CA LEU A 5 4.64 11.03 -3.14
C LEU A 5 5.57 11.70 -2.13
N THR A 6 5.86 11.03 -1.03
CA THR A 6 6.56 11.68 0.09
C THR A 6 7.40 10.69 0.89
N ASP A 7 8.21 11.24 1.79
CA ASP A 7 8.89 10.47 2.81
C ASP A 7 8.05 10.43 4.08
N TYR A 8 8.31 9.43 4.92
CA TYR A 8 7.52 9.25 6.14
C TYR A 8 7.56 10.47 7.06
N GLN A 9 8.75 11.08 7.20
CA GLN A 9 8.96 12.19 8.13
C GLN A 9 8.07 13.40 7.85
N ASP A 10 7.76 13.66 6.59
CA ASP A 10 7.02 14.85 6.19
C ASP A 10 5.53 14.76 6.54
N TYR A 11 4.98 13.55 6.68
CA TYR A 11 3.55 13.35 6.89
C TYR A 11 3.23 12.26 7.91
N ILE A 12 4.08 12.09 8.93
CA ILE A 12 3.93 11.01 9.93
C ILE A 12 2.52 10.95 10.50
N GLU A 13 1.99 12.07 10.98
CA GLU A 13 0.70 12.08 11.66
C GLU A 13 -0.45 11.72 10.72
N LYS A 14 -0.41 12.21 9.48
CA LYS A 14 -1.43 11.92 8.49
C LYS A 14 -1.39 10.46 8.04
N ILE A 15 -0.21 9.92 7.84
CA ILE A 15 -0.03 8.50 7.49
C ILE A 15 -0.54 7.61 8.62
N LYS A 16 -0.16 7.91 9.85
CA LYS A 16 -0.61 7.16 11.03
C LYS A 16 -2.13 7.22 11.21
N GLU A 17 -2.73 8.36 10.93
CA GLU A 17 -4.19 8.51 11.03
C GLU A 17 -4.91 7.54 10.09
N VAL A 18 -4.53 7.50 8.82
CA VAL A 18 -5.15 6.61 7.83
C VAL A 18 -4.91 5.15 8.19
N ARG A 19 -3.67 4.79 8.49
CA ARG A 19 -3.32 3.39 8.83
C ARG A 19 -3.96 2.95 10.13
N GLY A 20 -4.04 3.83 11.11
CA GLY A 20 -4.72 3.55 12.37
C GLY A 20 -6.20 3.27 12.17
N ASP A 21 -6.89 4.08 11.37
CA ASP A 21 -8.30 3.89 11.09
C ASP A 21 -8.57 2.58 10.36
N VAL A 22 -7.74 2.22 9.39
CA VAL A 22 -7.95 1.04 8.54
C VAL A 22 -7.44 -0.23 9.22
N PHE A 23 -6.18 -0.26 9.63
CA PHE A 23 -5.57 -1.51 10.10
C PHE A 23 -5.88 -1.79 11.57
N VAL A 24 -5.80 -0.76 12.43
CA VAL A 24 -5.98 -0.96 13.87
C VAL A 24 -7.47 -0.96 14.25
N LYS A 25 -8.20 0.07 13.88
CA LYS A 25 -9.61 0.20 14.29
C LYS A 25 -10.55 -0.69 13.50
N GLU A 26 -10.40 -0.76 12.19
CA GLU A 26 -11.31 -1.54 11.34
C GLU A 26 -10.92 -3.02 11.27
N GLN A 27 -9.63 -3.32 11.06
CA GLN A 27 -9.16 -4.69 10.84
C GLN A 27 -8.61 -5.36 12.11
N ASN A 28 -8.59 -4.64 13.22
CA ASN A 28 -8.15 -5.15 14.53
C ASN A 28 -6.69 -5.64 14.54
N VAL A 29 -5.83 -5.07 13.71
CA VAL A 29 -4.40 -5.38 13.74
C VAL A 29 -3.78 -4.74 14.99
N PRO A 30 -3.04 -5.49 15.82
CA PRO A 30 -2.36 -4.90 16.97
C PRO A 30 -1.40 -3.79 16.55
N VAL A 31 -1.37 -2.69 17.29
CA VAL A 31 -0.52 -1.53 16.98
C VAL A 31 0.93 -1.93 16.83
N ASN A 32 1.42 -2.82 17.70
CA ASN A 32 2.82 -3.26 17.66
C ASN A 32 3.16 -4.10 16.43
N LEU A 33 2.19 -4.67 15.74
CA LEU A 33 2.41 -5.39 14.49
C LEU A 33 2.29 -4.45 13.29
N GLU A 34 1.45 -3.42 13.38
CA GLU A 34 1.27 -2.46 12.32
C GLU A 34 2.52 -1.57 12.15
N ILE A 35 3.14 -1.18 13.26
CA ILE A 35 4.38 -0.39 13.26
C ILE A 35 5.56 -1.37 13.28
N ASP A 36 6.21 -1.54 12.13
CA ASP A 36 7.28 -2.54 11.97
C ASP A 36 8.69 -1.95 11.90
N GLY A 37 8.83 -0.64 12.07
CA GLY A 37 10.14 0.01 12.05
C GLY A 37 10.71 0.27 10.66
N LEU A 38 9.96 -0.03 9.60
CA LEU A 38 10.44 0.10 8.22
C LEU A 38 9.97 1.38 7.52
N ASP A 39 9.12 2.17 8.17
CA ASP A 39 8.53 3.34 7.52
C ASP A 39 9.54 4.41 7.12
N SER A 40 10.58 4.61 7.92
CA SER A 40 11.57 5.66 7.64
C SER A 40 12.40 5.39 6.38
N GLU A 41 12.51 4.13 5.95
CA GLU A 41 13.24 3.78 4.73
C GLU A 41 12.34 3.64 3.51
N ALA A 42 11.03 3.68 3.71
CA ALA A 42 10.07 3.47 2.65
C ALA A 42 9.70 4.79 1.95
N LYS A 43 9.30 4.67 0.69
CA LYS A 43 8.62 5.75 -0.02
C LYS A 43 7.13 5.61 0.23
N HIS A 44 6.45 6.73 0.47
CA HIS A 44 5.04 6.75 0.81
C HIS A 44 4.24 7.57 -0.19
N VAL A 45 2.99 7.16 -0.38
CA VAL A 45 1.99 7.95 -1.10
C VAL A 45 0.88 8.28 -0.12
N ILE A 46 0.42 9.51 -0.14
CA ILE A 46 -0.71 9.93 0.67
C ILE A 46 -1.71 10.66 -0.23
N VAL A 47 -3.00 10.38 -0.01
CA VAL A 47 -4.09 10.96 -0.78
C VAL A 47 -4.93 11.81 0.14
N PHE A 48 -5.22 13.03 -0.27
CA PHE A 48 -6.07 13.97 0.47
C PHE A 48 -7.37 14.21 -0.30
N ASP A 49 -8.46 14.39 0.42
CA ASP A 49 -9.71 14.83 -0.20
C ASP A 49 -9.69 16.34 -0.47
N ASP A 50 -10.80 16.87 -0.97
CA ASP A 50 -10.88 18.29 -1.33
C ASP A 50 -10.84 19.22 -0.10
N ASP A 51 -11.12 18.69 1.08
CA ASP A 51 -11.03 19.44 2.33
C ASP A 51 -9.66 19.35 2.98
N GLY A 52 -8.73 18.63 2.38
CA GLY A 52 -7.38 18.46 2.92
C GLY A 52 -7.24 17.34 3.94
N ASP A 53 -8.25 16.49 4.10
CA ASP A 53 -8.17 15.34 5.00
C ASP A 53 -7.48 14.17 4.34
N ALA A 54 -6.58 13.50 5.06
CA ALA A 54 -5.89 12.32 4.57
C ALA A 54 -6.86 11.13 4.54
N ILE A 55 -7.03 10.52 3.36
CA ILE A 55 -8.01 9.47 3.14
C ILE A 55 -7.43 8.16 2.63
N GLY A 56 -6.19 8.16 2.15
CA GLY A 56 -5.54 6.97 1.66
C GLY A 56 -4.03 7.08 1.77
N THR A 57 -3.35 5.94 1.85
CA THR A 57 -1.90 5.88 1.89
C THR A 57 -1.39 4.52 1.44
N GLY A 58 -0.11 4.45 1.08
CA GLY A 58 0.58 3.22 0.78
C GLY A 58 2.08 3.45 0.88
N ARG A 59 2.85 2.36 0.96
CA ARG A 59 4.31 2.49 1.02
C ARG A 59 4.99 1.47 0.12
N MET A 60 6.23 1.78 -0.25
CA MET A 60 7.10 0.84 -0.96
C MET A 60 8.47 0.85 -0.30
N LEU A 61 8.96 -0.33 0.07
CA LEU A 61 10.30 -0.50 0.62
C LEU A 61 11.34 -0.45 -0.51
N PRO A 62 12.62 -0.24 -0.18
CA PRO A 62 13.67 -0.06 -1.20
C PRO A 62 13.81 -1.21 -2.18
N ASP A 63 13.40 -2.42 -1.80
CA ASP A 63 13.45 -3.61 -2.69
C ASP A 63 12.24 -3.76 -3.60
N GLY A 64 11.35 -2.77 -3.63
CA GLY A 64 10.13 -2.82 -4.43
C GLY A 64 8.92 -3.43 -3.74
N HIS A 65 9.02 -3.73 -2.45
CA HIS A 65 7.92 -4.32 -1.69
C HIS A 65 6.85 -3.27 -1.37
N ILE A 66 5.71 -3.37 -2.03
CA ILE A 66 4.56 -2.49 -1.82
C ILE A 66 3.68 -3.08 -0.72
N GLY A 67 3.28 -2.25 0.22
CA GLY A 67 2.41 -2.68 1.30
C GLY A 67 1.75 -1.52 2.01
N ARG A 68 1.04 -1.82 3.09
CA ARG A 68 0.32 -0.82 3.89
C ARG A 68 -0.59 0.06 3.03
N ILE A 69 -1.21 -0.53 1.99
CA ILE A 69 -2.22 0.16 1.19
C ILE A 69 -3.48 0.26 2.03
N ALA A 70 -3.92 1.48 2.28
CA ALA A 70 -5.08 1.72 3.13
C ALA A 70 -5.91 2.85 2.55
N VAL A 71 -7.21 2.64 2.43
CA VAL A 71 -8.19 3.65 2.02
C VAL A 71 -9.28 3.67 3.08
N LYS A 72 -9.60 4.83 3.62
CA LYS A 72 -10.65 4.95 4.61
C LYS A 72 -11.97 4.45 4.04
N LYS A 73 -12.76 3.76 4.88
CA LYS A 73 -13.94 3.01 4.46
C LYS A 73 -14.90 3.83 3.59
N GLN A 74 -15.19 5.07 3.99
CA GLN A 74 -16.14 5.92 3.27
C GLN A 74 -15.64 6.40 1.90
N TYR A 75 -14.38 6.19 1.60
CA TYR A 75 -13.77 6.60 0.32
C TYR A 75 -13.46 5.44 -0.62
N ARG A 76 -13.86 4.22 -0.26
CA ARG A 76 -13.62 3.03 -1.09
C ARG A 76 -14.55 3.01 -2.31
N GLY A 77 -14.10 2.30 -3.37
CA GLY A 77 -14.87 2.21 -4.59
C GLY A 77 -14.74 3.42 -5.50
N LYS A 78 -13.77 4.31 -5.24
CA LYS A 78 -13.54 5.54 -6.01
C LYS A 78 -12.22 5.57 -6.74
N GLY A 79 -11.51 4.44 -6.81
CA GLY A 79 -10.24 4.34 -7.52
C GLY A 79 -9.03 4.84 -6.74
N ILE A 80 -9.15 5.11 -5.45
CA ILE A 80 -8.04 5.65 -4.66
C ILE A 80 -6.93 4.62 -4.48
N GLY A 81 -7.27 3.35 -4.22
CA GLY A 81 -6.28 2.29 -4.13
C GLY A 81 -5.48 2.12 -5.41
N MET A 82 -6.15 2.19 -6.56
CA MET A 82 -5.51 2.15 -7.87
C MET A 82 -4.54 3.32 -8.04
N MET A 83 -4.96 4.52 -7.66
CA MET A 83 -4.15 5.73 -7.74
C MET A 83 -2.87 5.61 -6.89
N ILE A 84 -3.00 5.07 -5.68
CA ILE A 84 -1.85 4.83 -4.80
C ILE A 84 -0.87 3.86 -5.47
N MET A 85 -1.37 2.75 -5.98
CA MET A 85 -0.55 1.73 -6.64
C MET A 85 0.17 2.29 -7.86
N GLU A 86 -0.53 3.04 -8.71
CA GLU A 86 0.07 3.62 -9.91
C GLU A 86 1.19 4.59 -9.57
N ASN A 87 1.04 5.38 -8.52
CA ASN A 87 2.08 6.31 -8.09
C ASN A 87 3.32 5.58 -7.57
N LEU A 88 3.14 4.52 -6.79
CA LEU A 88 4.27 3.73 -6.29
C LEU A 88 4.98 2.99 -7.43
N ILE A 89 4.24 2.43 -8.39
CA ILE A 89 4.80 1.74 -9.55
C ILE A 89 5.60 2.72 -10.40
N GLU A 90 5.09 3.92 -10.62
CA GLU A 90 5.81 4.93 -11.40
C GLU A 90 7.10 5.37 -10.71
N TYR A 91 7.06 5.54 -9.38
CA TYR A 91 8.27 5.84 -8.62
C TYR A 91 9.30 4.71 -8.76
N ALA A 92 8.86 3.45 -8.71
CA ALA A 92 9.75 2.31 -8.89
C ALA A 92 10.38 2.32 -10.28
N ARG A 93 9.60 2.66 -11.31
CA ARG A 93 10.10 2.77 -12.68
C ARG A 93 11.14 3.87 -12.81
N GLU A 94 10.88 5.04 -12.25
CA GLU A 94 11.82 6.16 -12.25
C GLU A 94 13.09 5.84 -11.47
N SER A 95 12.98 5.00 -10.43
CA SER A 95 14.12 4.55 -9.63
C SER A 95 14.87 3.38 -10.26
N GLN A 96 14.43 2.93 -11.45
CA GLN A 96 15.06 1.86 -12.20
C GLN A 96 15.05 0.50 -11.49
N LEU A 97 14.02 0.25 -10.68
CA LEU A 97 13.84 -1.07 -10.09
C LEU A 97 13.38 -2.05 -11.16
N PRO A 98 13.85 -3.32 -11.15
CA PRO A 98 13.45 -4.30 -12.15
C PRO A 98 12.00 -4.77 -11.97
N LYS A 99 11.52 -4.76 -10.73
CA LYS A 99 10.16 -5.22 -10.43
C LYS A 99 9.67 -4.65 -9.11
N VAL A 100 8.36 -4.74 -8.91
CA VAL A 100 7.71 -4.50 -7.63
C VAL A 100 6.98 -5.77 -7.21
N TRP A 101 6.74 -5.94 -5.90
CA TRP A 101 6.09 -7.13 -5.38
C TRP A 101 5.28 -6.80 -4.13
N LEU A 102 4.34 -7.68 -3.82
CA LEU A 102 3.48 -7.52 -2.66
C LEU A 102 2.96 -8.87 -2.20
N SER A 103 2.41 -8.89 -0.99
CA SER A 103 1.67 -10.00 -0.44
C SER A 103 0.19 -9.63 -0.48
N SER A 104 -0.59 -10.34 -1.28
CA SER A 104 -2.02 -10.08 -1.42
C SER A 104 -2.83 -11.11 -0.65
N GLN A 105 -3.86 -10.67 0.07
CA GLN A 105 -4.89 -11.61 0.50
C GLN A 105 -5.48 -12.27 -0.74
N TYR A 106 -5.72 -13.58 -0.67
CA TYR A 106 -6.11 -14.35 -1.85
C TYR A 106 -7.35 -13.78 -2.53
N HIS A 107 -8.34 -13.33 -1.76
CA HIS A 107 -9.57 -12.77 -2.33
C HIS A 107 -9.38 -11.42 -3.01
N ALA A 108 -8.26 -10.74 -2.78
CA ALA A 108 -7.95 -9.44 -3.37
C ALA A 108 -7.08 -9.53 -4.63
N LYS A 109 -6.70 -10.75 -5.05
CA LYS A 109 -5.76 -10.95 -6.15
C LYS A 109 -6.20 -10.32 -7.47
N ASP A 110 -7.50 -10.27 -7.73
CA ASP A 110 -8.02 -9.75 -9.00
C ASP A 110 -7.79 -8.25 -9.14
N PHE A 111 -7.81 -7.51 -8.03
CA PHE A 111 -7.47 -6.10 -8.03
C PHE A 111 -6.04 -5.89 -8.57
N TYR A 112 -5.10 -6.69 -8.08
CA TYR A 112 -3.70 -6.57 -8.51
C TYR A 112 -3.47 -7.11 -9.91
N ARG A 113 -4.23 -8.13 -10.34
CA ARG A 113 -4.16 -8.62 -11.71
C ARG A 113 -4.53 -7.54 -12.73
N LYS A 114 -5.44 -6.64 -12.39
CA LYS A 114 -5.80 -5.51 -13.25
C LYS A 114 -4.63 -4.56 -13.45
N LEU A 115 -3.65 -4.57 -12.57
CA LEU A 115 -2.42 -3.78 -12.66
C LEU A 115 -1.28 -4.59 -13.26
N ASP A 116 -1.58 -5.77 -13.84
CA ASP A 116 -0.62 -6.68 -14.47
C ASP A 116 0.33 -7.38 -13.50
N PHE A 117 -0.05 -7.48 -12.23
CA PHE A 117 0.66 -8.35 -11.30
C PHE A 117 0.32 -9.80 -11.57
N VAL A 118 1.32 -10.68 -11.39
CA VAL A 118 1.15 -12.12 -11.54
C VAL A 118 1.53 -12.82 -10.24
N GLN A 119 0.93 -13.98 -10.00
CA GLN A 119 1.24 -14.79 -8.83
C GLN A 119 2.67 -15.32 -8.92
N ALA A 120 3.40 -15.22 -7.81
CA ALA A 120 4.81 -15.63 -7.73
C ALA A 120 5.00 -16.56 -6.51
N GLY A 121 4.51 -17.79 -6.60
CA GLY A 121 4.64 -18.76 -5.53
C GLY A 121 3.30 -19.36 -5.13
N ASP A 122 3.33 -20.17 -4.10
CA ASP A 122 2.15 -20.89 -3.61
C ASP A 122 1.36 -20.05 -2.59
N ILE A 123 0.13 -20.46 -2.35
CA ILE A 123 -0.69 -19.87 -1.29
C ILE A 123 -0.04 -20.17 0.05
N TYR A 124 0.00 -19.17 0.93
CA TYR A 124 0.50 -19.32 2.30
C TYR A 124 -0.45 -18.63 3.27
N GLN A 125 -0.32 -18.99 4.56
CA GLN A 125 -1.16 -18.43 5.61
C GLN A 125 -0.44 -17.27 6.29
N GLU A 126 -1.16 -16.17 6.50
CA GLU A 126 -0.69 -15.05 7.28
C GLU A 126 -1.87 -14.54 8.10
N ALA A 127 -1.73 -14.53 9.42
CA ALA A 127 -2.81 -14.16 10.34
C ALA A 127 -4.09 -15.00 10.11
N GLY A 128 -3.93 -16.29 9.74
CA GLY A 128 -5.07 -17.18 9.49
C GLY A 128 -5.80 -16.96 8.17
N ILE A 129 -5.27 -16.13 7.29
CA ILE A 129 -5.88 -15.79 6.01
C ILE A 129 -4.97 -16.24 4.87
N ASP A 130 -5.55 -16.79 3.80
CA ASP A 130 -4.80 -17.18 2.61
C ASP A 130 -4.23 -15.96 1.91
N HIS A 131 -2.92 -16.00 1.66
CA HIS A 131 -2.18 -14.96 0.95
C HIS A 131 -1.40 -15.53 -0.22
N ILE A 132 -1.11 -14.70 -1.20
CA ILE A 132 -0.18 -15.04 -2.29
C ILE A 132 0.77 -13.88 -2.52
N LYS A 133 2.01 -14.22 -2.86
CA LYS A 133 2.95 -13.22 -3.35
C LYS A 133 2.61 -12.91 -4.80
N MET A 134 2.59 -11.64 -5.15
CA MET A 134 2.38 -11.19 -6.51
C MET A 134 3.50 -10.24 -6.90
N GLU A 135 3.89 -10.27 -8.17
CA GLU A 135 4.93 -9.38 -8.65
C GLU A 135 4.62 -8.87 -10.05
N LYS A 136 5.24 -7.74 -10.38
CA LYS A 136 5.11 -7.09 -11.67
C LYS A 136 6.48 -6.63 -12.14
N ALA A 137 6.88 -7.08 -13.32
CA ALA A 137 8.11 -6.61 -13.97
C ALA A 137 7.85 -5.19 -14.51
N ILE A 138 8.79 -4.27 -14.27
CA ILE A 138 8.63 -2.88 -14.68
C ILE A 138 9.81 -2.35 -15.50
N SER A 139 10.80 -3.19 -15.74
CA SER A 139 11.93 -2.81 -16.60
C SER A 139 12.00 -3.68 -17.84
#